data_0ff7c9a6e1c6af425be5add2625f1b9d
#
_entry.id   0ff7c9a6e1c6af425be5add2625f1b9d
#
_cell.length_a   1.000
_cell.length_b   1.000
_cell.length_c   1.000
_cell.angle_alpha   90.00
_cell.angle_beta   90.00
_cell.angle_gamma   90.00
#
_symmetry.space_group_name_H-M   'P 1'
#
loop_
_entity.id
_entity.type
_entity.pdbx_description
1 polymer ?
#
loop_
_entity_poly.entity_id
_entity_poly.type
_entity_poly.pdbx_seq_one_letter_code
_entity_poly.pdbx_strand_id
1 'polypeptide(L)'
;MVDFHGFELPIWYTSIQEEHLAPRESAGLFDVSHMGFFRFCGEGVRSWLSSIATQEFMNFSNGRCGYTHFLDHNGHIIDDMIFAVKSDTEVLGVPNASMVPVMLDWFTSLLPEDGSITIDNLSDSTSILALQGPASPDILAKAIGEGNSVGRFACQEIIDNDLGISGWIQGTGYTGERGYEIFVNDQQAPILWNALLEAGGGHRLVPVGLGARDTLRLEKGYLLSGQDFLWPGLGDFAEEPLPEDFLTRDTAETAVPFGLDLEHDFIGKSRVSNSIDFGDRWHGLECLERGPAPRPGHVVLSSDDDDADVVGRVTSGAPSPSKQRTGIAMAYLRGVSLGNEVWIQASPRRRVRALVMRPPFI
;
A
#
# COMPACT_ATOMS: atom_id res chain seq x y z
N MET A 1 -6.91 0.96 -21.10
CA MET A 1 -5.55 0.52 -20.77
C MET A 1 -4.70 1.75 -20.57
N VAL A 2 -3.77 1.71 -19.63
CA VAL A 2 -2.75 2.73 -19.39
C VAL A 2 -1.43 2.03 -19.13
N ASP A 3 -0.34 2.71 -19.49
CA ASP A 3 0.99 2.32 -19.00
C ASP A 3 1.09 2.62 -17.51
N PHE A 4 1.49 1.63 -16.74
CA PHE A 4 1.74 1.73 -15.31
C PHE A 4 3.08 1.05 -15.01
N HIS A 5 4.16 1.84 -15.00
CA HIS A 5 5.54 1.36 -14.80
C HIS A 5 5.96 0.25 -15.78
N GLY A 6 5.58 0.39 -17.06
CA GLY A 6 5.89 -0.58 -18.13
C GLY A 6 4.87 -1.72 -18.28
N PHE A 7 3.81 -1.74 -17.46
CA PHE A 7 2.71 -2.70 -17.56
C PHE A 7 1.47 -2.04 -18.17
N GLU A 8 0.84 -2.69 -19.16
CA GLU A 8 -0.45 -2.24 -19.70
C GLU A 8 -1.60 -2.73 -18.81
N LEU A 9 -2.15 -1.87 -17.97
CA LEU A 9 -3.21 -2.22 -17.03
C LEU A 9 -4.51 -1.45 -17.30
N PRO A 10 -5.69 -2.06 -17.05
CA PRO A 10 -6.96 -1.36 -17.18
C PRO A 10 -7.16 -0.36 -16.04
N ILE A 11 -7.58 0.87 -16.37
CA ILE A 11 -8.04 1.83 -15.35
C ILE A 11 -9.37 1.32 -14.76
N TRP A 12 -10.23 0.75 -15.59
CA TRP A 12 -11.49 0.10 -15.20
C TRP A 12 -11.88 -0.95 -16.26
N TYR A 13 -12.70 -1.93 -15.86
CA TYR A 13 -13.36 -2.91 -16.75
C TYR A 13 -14.79 -2.47 -17.08
N THR A 14 -15.53 -1.99 -16.09
CA THR A 14 -16.91 -1.48 -16.21
C THR A 14 -17.01 -0.01 -15.83
N SER A 15 -16.85 0.30 -14.55
CA SER A 15 -16.73 1.66 -14.05
C SER A 15 -16.01 1.69 -12.71
N ILE A 16 -15.28 2.76 -12.42
CA ILE A 16 -14.59 2.93 -11.13
C ILE A 16 -15.57 2.79 -9.95
N GLN A 17 -16.80 3.30 -10.09
CA GLN A 17 -17.78 3.24 -9.00
C GLN A 17 -18.26 1.82 -8.72
N GLU A 18 -18.63 1.05 -9.74
CA GLU A 18 -19.07 -0.35 -9.57
C GLU A 18 -17.96 -1.23 -9.03
N GLU A 19 -16.77 -1.09 -9.61
CA GLU A 19 -15.58 -1.83 -9.22
C GLU A 19 -15.10 -1.49 -7.80
N HIS A 20 -15.31 -0.25 -7.36
CA HIS A 20 -15.04 0.15 -5.99
C HIS A 20 -16.04 -0.45 -4.99
N LEU A 21 -17.33 -0.44 -5.31
CA LEU A 21 -18.37 -0.95 -4.40
C LEU A 21 -18.36 -2.47 -4.28
N ALA A 22 -17.93 -3.18 -5.33
CA ALA A 22 -17.92 -4.65 -5.33
C ALA A 22 -17.13 -5.24 -4.14
N PRO A 23 -15.85 -4.91 -3.90
CA PRO A 23 -15.13 -5.42 -2.73
C PRO A 23 -15.63 -4.86 -1.40
N ARG A 24 -16.35 -3.73 -1.36
CA ARG A 24 -17.03 -3.24 -0.15
C ARG A 24 -18.24 -4.08 0.22
N GLU A 25 -19.05 -4.47 -0.78
CA GLU A 25 -20.32 -5.15 -0.60
C GLU A 25 -20.22 -6.67 -0.70
N SER A 26 -19.30 -7.18 -1.52
CA SER A 26 -19.17 -8.60 -1.81
C SER A 26 -17.73 -9.00 -2.11
N ALA A 27 -17.27 -8.91 -3.38
CA ALA A 27 -15.89 -9.23 -3.73
C ALA A 27 -15.43 -8.54 -5.03
N GLY A 28 -14.12 -8.24 -5.08
CA GLY A 28 -13.39 -7.79 -6.27
C GLY A 28 -12.15 -8.64 -6.50
N LEU A 29 -11.82 -8.87 -7.76
CA LEU A 29 -10.62 -9.59 -8.19
C LEU A 29 -9.70 -8.64 -8.94
N PHE A 30 -8.47 -8.51 -8.45
CA PHE A 30 -7.46 -7.60 -8.98
C PHE A 30 -6.29 -8.41 -9.54
N ASP A 31 -5.81 -8.03 -10.70
CA ASP A 31 -4.49 -8.41 -11.17
C ASP A 31 -3.48 -7.37 -10.65
N VAL A 32 -2.59 -7.82 -9.78
CA VAL A 32 -1.54 -7.00 -9.19
C VAL A 32 -0.15 -7.59 -9.48
N SER A 33 -0.03 -8.33 -10.57
CA SER A 33 1.21 -9.01 -11.00
C SER A 33 2.35 -8.03 -11.36
N HIS A 34 2.06 -6.75 -11.47
CA HIS A 34 3.07 -5.70 -11.62
C HIS A 34 3.88 -5.45 -10.34
N MET A 35 3.39 -5.87 -9.18
CA MET A 35 4.14 -5.77 -7.91
C MET A 35 5.34 -6.73 -7.92
N GLY A 36 6.40 -6.34 -7.18
CA GLY A 36 7.55 -7.22 -7.01
C GLY A 36 7.27 -8.39 -6.09
N PHE A 37 8.11 -9.43 -6.20
CA PHE A 37 8.10 -10.57 -5.30
C PHE A 37 9.52 -11.04 -5.03
N PHE A 38 9.99 -10.86 -3.80
CA PHE A 38 11.33 -11.23 -3.35
C PHE A 38 11.27 -12.38 -2.36
N ARG A 39 12.29 -13.23 -2.43
CA ARG A 39 12.54 -14.28 -1.44
C ARG A 39 13.91 -14.05 -0.82
N PHE A 40 13.92 -13.90 0.50
CA PHE A 40 15.12 -13.75 1.32
C PHE A 40 15.37 -15.05 2.06
N CYS A 41 16.55 -15.65 1.90
CA CYS A 41 16.88 -16.96 2.48
C CYS A 41 18.21 -16.91 3.22
N GLY A 42 18.30 -17.64 4.32
CA GLY A 42 19.53 -17.87 5.05
C GLY A 42 19.38 -17.84 6.57
N GLU A 43 20.36 -18.40 7.29
CA GLU A 43 20.39 -18.29 8.74
C GLU A 43 20.62 -16.83 9.15
N GLY A 44 19.79 -16.30 10.07
CA GLY A 44 19.86 -14.90 10.49
C GLY A 44 19.12 -13.91 9.58
N VAL A 45 18.42 -14.35 8.54
CA VAL A 45 17.69 -13.49 7.61
C VAL A 45 16.73 -12.53 8.31
N ARG A 46 16.02 -13.00 9.34
CA ARG A 46 15.08 -12.16 10.10
C ARG A 46 15.79 -11.06 10.90
N SER A 47 16.90 -11.40 11.54
CA SER A 47 17.73 -10.43 12.28
C SER A 47 18.37 -9.41 11.33
N TRP A 48 18.83 -9.84 10.17
CA TRP A 48 19.37 -8.96 9.15
C TRP A 48 18.28 -8.01 8.61
N LEU A 49 17.09 -8.51 8.25
CA LEU A 49 15.96 -7.66 7.83
C LEU A 49 15.57 -6.67 8.92
N SER A 50 15.55 -7.07 10.19
CA SER A 50 15.28 -6.16 11.31
C SER A 50 16.29 -5.01 11.38
N SER A 51 17.55 -5.25 11.08
CA SER A 51 18.60 -4.21 11.13
C SER A 51 18.47 -3.14 10.04
N ILE A 52 17.67 -3.40 8.99
CA ILE A 52 17.51 -2.48 7.84
C ILE A 52 16.06 -2.01 7.64
N ALA A 53 15.10 -2.55 8.38
CA ALA A 53 13.68 -2.25 8.27
C ALA A 53 13.16 -1.54 9.51
N THR A 54 12.11 -0.74 9.38
CA THR A 54 11.49 -0.05 10.51
C THR A 54 10.67 -0.96 11.42
N GLN A 55 10.44 -2.22 11.02
CA GLN A 55 9.72 -3.24 11.77
C GLN A 55 10.66 -4.33 12.26
N GLU A 56 10.50 -4.77 13.50
CA GLU A 56 11.26 -5.88 14.10
C GLU A 56 10.71 -7.25 13.64
N PHE A 57 11.41 -7.90 12.70
CA PHE A 57 10.98 -9.19 12.14
C PHE A 57 11.00 -10.34 13.14
N MET A 58 11.79 -10.23 14.20
CA MET A 58 11.86 -11.25 15.24
C MET A 58 10.57 -11.35 16.05
N ASN A 59 9.74 -10.29 16.07
CA ASN A 59 8.45 -10.27 16.74
C ASN A 59 7.34 -11.05 16.01
N PHE A 60 7.59 -11.50 14.77
CA PHE A 60 6.61 -12.23 13.97
C PHE A 60 6.82 -13.74 14.05
N SER A 61 5.76 -14.49 14.32
CA SER A 61 5.78 -15.94 14.21
C SER A 61 5.80 -16.39 12.75
N ASN A 62 6.30 -17.61 12.49
CA ASN A 62 6.18 -18.24 11.18
C ASN A 62 4.72 -18.30 10.75
N GLY A 63 4.43 -18.06 9.48
CA GLY A 63 3.08 -17.96 8.93
C GLY A 63 2.40 -16.60 9.18
N ARG A 64 3.16 -15.54 9.55
CA ARG A 64 2.63 -14.19 9.75
C ARG A 64 3.21 -13.20 8.77
N CYS A 65 2.36 -12.25 8.36
CA CYS A 65 2.74 -11.11 7.54
C CYS A 65 2.82 -9.84 8.39
N GLY A 66 3.60 -8.87 7.89
CA GLY A 66 3.68 -7.54 8.46
C GLY A 66 3.92 -6.50 7.37
N TYR A 67 3.92 -5.24 7.77
CA TYR A 67 4.22 -4.09 6.94
C TYR A 67 5.44 -3.36 7.49
N THR A 68 6.28 -2.84 6.63
CA THR A 68 7.49 -2.10 7.02
C THR A 68 7.86 -1.05 5.99
N HIS A 69 8.64 -0.06 6.42
CA HIS A 69 9.40 0.81 5.53
C HIS A 69 10.88 0.39 5.51
N PHE A 70 11.53 0.65 4.39
CA PHE A 70 12.99 0.63 4.27
C PHE A 70 13.47 2.07 4.05
N LEU A 71 14.47 2.48 4.81
CA LEU A 71 14.97 3.84 4.82
C LEU A 71 16.41 3.89 4.28
N ASP A 72 16.77 4.99 3.66
CA ASP A 72 18.16 5.29 3.36
C ASP A 72 18.93 5.72 4.63
N HIS A 73 20.23 5.91 4.50
CA HIS A 73 21.08 6.34 5.63
C HIS A 73 20.75 7.73 6.17
N ASN A 74 20.00 8.54 5.42
CA ASN A 74 19.48 9.84 5.89
C ASN A 74 18.13 9.71 6.59
N GLY A 75 17.53 8.50 6.59
CA GLY A 75 16.25 8.19 7.19
C GLY A 75 15.04 8.53 6.32
N HIS A 76 15.24 8.73 5.01
CA HIS A 76 14.14 8.91 4.06
C HIS A 76 13.62 7.55 3.60
N ILE A 77 12.30 7.45 3.44
CA ILE A 77 11.67 6.23 2.94
C ILE A 77 12.12 5.98 1.51
N ILE A 78 12.73 4.81 1.29
CA ILE A 78 13.02 4.29 -0.05
C ILE A 78 11.75 3.68 -0.60
N ASP A 79 11.16 2.70 0.14
CA ASP A 79 9.92 2.05 -0.22
C ASP A 79 9.22 1.47 1.01
N ASP A 80 7.93 1.14 0.86
CA ASP A 80 7.18 0.35 1.81
C ASP A 80 6.94 -1.07 1.29
N MET A 81 6.81 -2.04 2.18
CA MET A 81 6.68 -3.43 1.78
C MET A 81 5.82 -4.24 2.76
N ILE A 82 4.93 -5.06 2.21
CA ILE A 82 4.36 -6.20 2.94
C ILE A 82 5.38 -7.33 2.90
N PHE A 83 5.62 -7.94 4.05
CA PHE A 83 6.47 -9.13 4.17
C PHE A 83 5.69 -10.29 4.81
N ALA A 84 6.16 -11.51 4.54
CA ALA A 84 5.64 -12.74 5.12
C ALA A 84 6.79 -13.59 5.69
N VAL A 85 6.75 -13.88 6.98
CA VAL A 85 7.70 -14.77 7.65
C VAL A 85 7.27 -16.22 7.39
N LYS A 86 7.92 -16.87 6.42
CA LYS A 86 7.62 -18.25 6.07
C LYS A 86 8.23 -19.22 7.07
N SER A 87 9.49 -18.97 7.46
CA SER A 87 10.22 -19.75 8.44
C SER A 87 11.29 -18.88 9.13
N ASP A 88 12.07 -19.48 10.02
CA ASP A 88 13.20 -18.77 10.65
C ASP A 88 14.31 -18.41 9.65
N THR A 89 14.35 -19.09 8.50
CA THR A 89 15.37 -18.93 7.46
C THR A 89 14.81 -18.47 6.12
N GLU A 90 13.53 -18.15 6.03
CA GLU A 90 12.89 -17.71 4.78
C GLU A 90 11.83 -16.63 5.04
N VAL A 91 11.98 -15.48 4.38
CA VAL A 91 11.03 -14.36 4.38
C VAL A 91 10.70 -14.00 2.95
N LEU A 92 9.44 -13.70 2.68
CA LEU A 92 8.97 -13.19 1.39
C LEU A 92 8.64 -11.70 1.50
N GLY A 93 8.84 -10.94 0.43
CA GLY A 93 8.58 -9.51 0.40
C GLY A 93 7.94 -9.06 -0.91
N VAL A 94 7.06 -8.06 -0.83
CA VAL A 94 6.28 -7.54 -1.97
C VAL A 94 6.56 -6.03 -2.12
N PRO A 95 7.66 -5.64 -2.80
CA PRO A 95 7.98 -4.24 -3.07
C PRO A 95 7.05 -3.65 -4.14
N ASN A 96 6.94 -2.32 -4.17
CA ASN A 96 6.19 -1.61 -5.20
C ASN A 96 6.82 -1.78 -6.59
N ALA A 97 5.99 -1.79 -7.64
CA ALA A 97 6.39 -2.09 -9.02
C ALA A 97 7.59 -1.26 -9.50
N SER A 98 7.51 0.07 -9.35
CA SER A 98 8.59 0.99 -9.76
C SER A 98 9.87 0.85 -8.94
N MET A 99 9.77 0.26 -7.75
CA MET A 99 10.87 0.17 -6.79
C MET A 99 11.59 -1.18 -6.82
N VAL A 100 11.13 -2.15 -7.62
CA VAL A 100 11.74 -3.49 -7.69
C VAL A 100 13.26 -3.43 -7.96
N PRO A 101 13.77 -2.72 -8.98
CA PRO A 101 15.20 -2.64 -9.23
C PRO A 101 15.95 -1.93 -8.08
N VAL A 102 15.40 -0.83 -7.59
CA VAL A 102 15.99 -0.02 -6.51
C VAL A 102 16.11 -0.83 -5.22
N MET A 103 15.04 -1.53 -4.85
CA MET A 103 15.02 -2.36 -3.64
C MET A 103 15.96 -3.56 -3.75
N LEU A 104 16.05 -4.17 -4.93
CA LEU A 104 17.00 -5.26 -5.16
C LEU A 104 18.45 -4.78 -5.00
N ASP A 105 18.79 -3.63 -5.59
CA ASP A 105 20.13 -3.03 -5.48
C ASP A 105 20.41 -2.63 -4.02
N TRP A 106 19.46 -2.00 -3.34
CA TRP A 106 19.57 -1.62 -1.94
C TRP A 106 19.84 -2.82 -1.05
N PHE A 107 19.01 -3.85 -1.11
CA PHE A 107 19.20 -5.09 -0.33
C PHE A 107 20.53 -5.76 -0.65
N THR A 108 20.88 -5.86 -1.93
CA THR A 108 22.14 -6.49 -2.36
C THR A 108 23.35 -5.77 -1.79
N SER A 109 23.31 -4.43 -1.71
CA SER A 109 24.40 -3.62 -1.14
C SER A 109 24.60 -3.82 0.37
N LEU A 110 23.59 -4.35 1.06
CA LEU A 110 23.59 -4.57 2.51
C LEU A 110 23.73 -6.05 2.91
N LEU A 111 23.86 -6.96 1.93
CA LEU A 111 24.05 -8.38 2.22
C LEU A 111 25.33 -8.63 3.01
N PRO A 112 25.32 -9.58 3.96
CA PRO A 112 26.54 -10.06 4.62
C PRO A 112 27.55 -10.60 3.61
N GLU A 113 28.82 -10.23 3.77
CA GLU A 113 29.92 -10.66 2.88
C GLU A 113 30.18 -12.16 2.92
N ASP A 114 29.76 -12.86 3.98
CA ASP A 114 29.95 -14.30 4.18
C ASP A 114 29.01 -15.18 3.34
N GLY A 115 28.05 -14.55 2.61
CA GLY A 115 27.09 -15.28 1.80
C GLY A 115 26.03 -16.05 2.59
N SER A 116 25.88 -15.75 3.89
CA SER A 116 24.90 -16.42 4.77
C SER A 116 23.45 -16.11 4.38
N ILE A 117 23.21 -15.01 3.66
CA ILE A 117 21.88 -14.57 3.21
C ILE A 117 21.89 -14.40 1.70
N THR A 118 20.82 -14.86 1.05
CA THR A 118 20.59 -14.69 -0.39
C THR A 118 19.24 -14.05 -0.67
N ILE A 119 19.14 -13.40 -1.82
CA ILE A 119 17.90 -12.78 -2.30
C ILE A 119 17.62 -13.32 -3.70
N ASP A 120 16.41 -13.83 -3.90
CA ASP A 120 15.90 -14.19 -5.21
C ASP A 120 14.82 -13.19 -5.61
N ASN A 121 14.97 -12.58 -6.76
CA ASN A 121 13.89 -11.81 -7.40
C ASN A 121 13.02 -12.77 -8.21
N LEU A 122 11.80 -13.01 -7.77
CA LEU A 122 10.82 -13.90 -8.38
C LEU A 122 9.76 -13.14 -9.19
N SER A 123 9.88 -11.83 -9.32
CA SER A 123 8.86 -10.95 -9.92
C SER A 123 8.50 -11.36 -11.36
N ASP A 124 9.50 -11.71 -12.18
CA ASP A 124 9.29 -12.03 -13.61
C ASP A 124 8.68 -13.41 -13.85
N SER A 125 8.47 -14.21 -12.82
CA SER A 125 7.92 -15.58 -12.93
C SER A 125 6.69 -15.83 -12.06
N THR A 126 6.23 -14.78 -11.35
CA THR A 126 5.14 -14.89 -10.38
C THR A 126 4.05 -13.88 -10.68
N SER A 127 2.86 -14.35 -10.95
CA SER A 127 1.66 -13.53 -11.00
C SER A 127 1.01 -13.44 -9.62
N ILE A 128 0.46 -12.28 -9.31
CA ILE A 128 -0.19 -11.99 -8.03
C ILE A 128 -1.64 -11.59 -8.29
N LEU A 129 -2.58 -12.38 -7.77
CA LEU A 129 -4.01 -12.10 -7.83
C LEU A 129 -4.53 -11.71 -6.45
N ALA A 130 -5.20 -10.56 -6.34
CA ALA A 130 -5.81 -10.13 -5.10
C ALA A 130 -7.32 -10.32 -5.15
N LEU A 131 -7.85 -11.21 -4.29
CA LEU A 131 -9.29 -11.43 -4.09
C LEU A 131 -9.71 -10.73 -2.81
N GLN A 132 -10.52 -9.67 -2.91
CA GLN A 132 -10.81 -8.76 -1.81
C GLN A 132 -12.31 -8.57 -1.61
N GLY A 133 -12.75 -8.53 -0.35
CA GLY A 133 -14.14 -8.27 0.04
C GLY A 133 -14.70 -9.33 0.99
N PRO A 134 -15.86 -9.10 1.60
CA PRO A 134 -16.45 -10.00 2.60
C PRO A 134 -16.75 -11.42 2.09
N ALA A 135 -17.05 -11.59 0.80
CA ALA A 135 -17.29 -12.90 0.19
C ALA A 135 -16.01 -13.63 -0.26
N SER A 136 -14.82 -13.01 -0.14
CA SER A 136 -13.57 -13.62 -0.58
C SER A 136 -13.26 -14.99 0.04
N PRO A 137 -13.59 -15.29 1.31
CA PRO A 137 -13.34 -16.63 1.87
C PRO A 137 -14.17 -17.73 1.20
N ASP A 138 -15.45 -17.48 0.95
CA ASP A 138 -16.34 -18.46 0.32
C ASP A 138 -15.95 -18.72 -1.13
N ILE A 139 -15.56 -17.66 -1.86
CA ILE A 139 -15.09 -17.74 -3.24
C ILE A 139 -13.78 -18.54 -3.31
N LEU A 140 -12.83 -18.23 -2.43
CA LEU A 140 -11.54 -18.91 -2.38
C LEU A 140 -11.73 -20.40 -2.05
N ALA A 141 -12.52 -20.71 -1.02
CA ALA A 141 -12.81 -22.07 -0.60
C ALA A 141 -13.45 -22.90 -1.72
N LYS A 142 -14.36 -22.29 -2.49
CA LYS A 142 -14.99 -22.93 -3.63
C LYS A 142 -14.03 -23.13 -4.81
N ALA A 143 -13.08 -22.20 -5.03
CA ALA A 143 -12.13 -22.26 -6.15
C ALA A 143 -10.98 -23.25 -5.90
N ILE A 144 -10.36 -23.21 -4.71
CA ILE A 144 -9.13 -23.99 -4.40
C ILE A 144 -9.18 -24.70 -3.05
N GLY A 145 -10.36 -24.85 -2.44
CA GLY A 145 -10.55 -25.60 -1.19
C GLY A 145 -10.41 -24.76 0.08
N GLU A 146 -11.18 -25.15 1.11
CA GLU A 146 -11.27 -24.44 2.40
C GLU A 146 -9.90 -24.35 3.13
N GLY A 147 -9.03 -25.35 2.96
CA GLY A 147 -7.71 -25.41 3.59
C GLY A 147 -6.77 -24.27 3.17
N ASN A 148 -7.07 -23.57 2.06
CA ASN A 148 -6.29 -22.44 1.59
C ASN A 148 -6.76 -21.09 2.15
N SER A 149 -7.78 -21.05 3.00
CA SER A 149 -8.27 -19.83 3.64
C SER A 149 -7.41 -19.49 4.86
N VAL A 150 -6.69 -18.38 4.81
CA VAL A 150 -5.85 -17.88 5.91
C VAL A 150 -6.49 -16.72 6.65
N GLY A 151 -6.10 -16.49 7.89
CA GLY A 151 -6.52 -15.33 8.68
C GLY A 151 -5.89 -14.03 8.19
N ARG A 152 -6.37 -12.90 8.73
CA ARG A 152 -5.78 -11.58 8.44
C ARG A 152 -4.32 -11.54 8.89
N PHE A 153 -3.43 -11.07 8.01
CA PHE A 153 -1.98 -11.08 8.20
C PHE A 153 -1.40 -12.46 8.54
N ALA A 154 -2.07 -13.54 8.12
CA ALA A 154 -1.51 -14.89 8.11
C ALA A 154 -1.17 -15.31 6.68
N CYS A 155 -0.29 -16.27 6.53
CA CYS A 155 0.18 -16.76 5.25
C CYS A 155 0.56 -18.23 5.30
N GLN A 156 0.51 -18.87 4.14
CA GLN A 156 0.92 -20.27 3.97
C GLN A 156 1.22 -20.62 2.51
N GLU A 157 1.83 -21.75 2.27
CA GLU A 157 1.85 -22.37 0.95
C GLU A 157 0.44 -22.82 0.56
N ILE A 158 0.12 -22.74 -0.73
CA ILE A 158 -1.13 -23.29 -1.26
C ILE A 158 -1.04 -24.81 -1.12
N ILE A 159 -1.99 -25.38 -0.39
CA ILE A 159 -2.10 -26.82 -0.22
C ILE A 159 -2.91 -27.48 -1.35
N ASP A 160 -2.95 -28.79 -1.39
CA ASP A 160 -3.61 -29.59 -2.41
C ASP A 160 -5.00 -29.08 -2.78
N ASN A 161 -5.22 -28.93 -4.09
CA ASN A 161 -6.48 -28.49 -4.68
C ASN A 161 -6.71 -29.18 -6.03
N ASP A 162 -7.96 -29.27 -6.47
CA ASP A 162 -8.35 -29.98 -7.68
C ASP A 162 -7.80 -29.35 -8.98
N LEU A 163 -7.33 -28.09 -8.92
CA LEU A 163 -6.74 -27.39 -10.07
C LEU A 163 -5.24 -27.65 -10.22
N GLY A 164 -4.60 -28.30 -9.26
CA GLY A 164 -3.16 -28.51 -9.23
C GLY A 164 -2.34 -27.22 -9.13
N ILE A 165 -2.93 -26.17 -8.56
CA ILE A 165 -2.27 -24.87 -8.34
C ILE A 165 -1.35 -24.98 -7.13
N SER A 166 -0.14 -24.47 -7.31
CA SER A 166 0.86 -24.34 -6.26
C SER A 166 1.35 -22.90 -6.14
N GLY A 167 1.81 -22.51 -4.97
CA GLY A 167 2.31 -21.17 -4.74
C GLY A 167 2.12 -20.74 -3.28
N TRP A 168 1.88 -19.46 -3.09
CA TRP A 168 1.81 -18.81 -1.81
C TRP A 168 0.51 -18.03 -1.66
N ILE A 169 -0.08 -18.00 -0.46
CA ILE A 169 -1.26 -17.20 -0.14
C ILE A 169 -1.07 -16.46 1.17
N GLN A 170 -1.49 -15.21 1.18
CA GLN A 170 -1.49 -14.37 2.38
C GLN A 170 -2.78 -13.59 2.53
N GLY A 171 -3.24 -13.42 3.78
CA GLY A 171 -4.45 -12.68 4.15
C GLY A 171 -4.19 -11.18 4.22
N THR A 172 -3.69 -10.61 3.14
CA THR A 172 -3.34 -9.20 2.97
C THR A 172 -4.09 -8.58 1.81
N GLY A 173 -3.89 -7.30 1.56
CA GLY A 173 -4.51 -6.56 0.46
C GLY A 173 -4.47 -5.06 0.69
N TYR A 174 -4.92 -4.31 -0.32
CA TYR A 174 -4.83 -2.86 -0.38
C TYR A 174 -6.20 -2.16 -0.40
N THR A 175 -7.23 -2.85 0.10
CA THR A 175 -8.62 -2.36 0.12
C THR A 175 -9.14 -2.08 1.52
N GLY A 176 -8.46 -2.62 2.54
CA GLY A 176 -8.92 -2.63 3.93
C GLY A 176 -10.02 -3.64 4.23
N GLU A 177 -10.53 -4.33 3.22
CA GLU A 177 -11.47 -5.42 3.39
C GLU A 177 -10.75 -6.73 3.72
N ARG A 178 -11.52 -7.75 4.12
CA ARG A 178 -11.01 -9.11 4.19
C ARG A 178 -10.65 -9.57 2.78
N GLY A 179 -9.52 -10.24 2.65
CA GLY A 179 -9.11 -10.73 1.34
C GLY A 179 -7.81 -11.50 1.39
N TYR A 180 -7.36 -11.86 0.21
CA TYR A 180 -6.17 -12.66 -0.03
C TYR A 180 -5.38 -12.07 -1.18
N GLU A 181 -4.07 -12.17 -1.07
CA GLU A 181 -3.14 -12.04 -2.19
C GLU A 181 -2.55 -13.43 -2.46
N ILE A 182 -2.66 -13.89 -3.70
CA ILE A 182 -2.37 -15.25 -4.13
C ILE A 182 -1.28 -15.19 -5.18
N PHE A 183 -0.14 -15.80 -4.87
CA PHE A 183 1.08 -15.78 -5.67
C PHE A 183 1.24 -17.13 -6.34
N VAL A 184 1.22 -17.16 -7.65
CA VAL A 184 1.32 -18.38 -8.45
C VAL A 184 2.28 -18.17 -9.61
N ASN A 185 2.79 -19.25 -10.19
CA ASN A 185 3.54 -19.16 -11.43
C ASN A 185 2.65 -18.59 -12.56
N ASP A 186 3.23 -17.79 -13.45
CA ASP A 186 2.53 -17.10 -14.54
C ASP A 186 1.66 -18.04 -15.38
N GLN A 187 2.09 -19.29 -15.59
CA GLN A 187 1.32 -20.27 -16.35
C GLN A 187 0.04 -20.72 -15.62
N GLN A 188 0.01 -20.63 -14.30
CA GLN A 188 -1.13 -21.00 -13.47
C GLN A 188 -2.11 -19.83 -13.24
N ALA A 189 -1.66 -18.58 -13.42
CA ALA A 189 -2.47 -17.41 -13.16
C ALA A 189 -3.78 -17.35 -13.95
N PRO A 190 -3.82 -17.62 -15.28
CA PRO A 190 -5.08 -17.65 -16.01
C PRO A 190 -6.06 -18.76 -15.56
N ILE A 191 -5.53 -19.89 -15.08
CA ILE A 191 -6.33 -20.98 -14.53
C ILE A 191 -7.00 -20.53 -13.24
N LEU A 192 -6.21 -19.97 -12.32
CA LEU A 192 -6.69 -19.46 -11.05
C LEU A 192 -7.67 -18.29 -11.22
N TRP A 193 -7.35 -17.33 -12.11
CA TRP A 193 -8.23 -16.20 -12.43
C TRP A 193 -9.62 -16.66 -12.86
N ASN A 194 -9.69 -17.59 -13.82
CA ASN A 194 -10.95 -18.12 -14.33
C ASN A 194 -11.71 -18.91 -13.25
N ALA A 195 -11.02 -19.73 -12.47
CA ALA A 195 -11.64 -20.48 -11.37
C ALA A 195 -12.24 -19.56 -10.30
N LEU A 196 -11.54 -18.48 -9.94
CA LEU A 196 -12.06 -17.47 -9.00
C LEU A 196 -13.28 -16.75 -9.54
N LEU A 197 -13.28 -16.35 -10.83
CA LEU A 197 -14.44 -15.72 -11.46
C LEU A 197 -15.65 -16.68 -11.53
N GLU A 198 -15.44 -17.94 -11.87
CA GLU A 198 -16.50 -18.97 -11.88
C GLU A 198 -17.05 -19.20 -10.48
N ALA A 199 -16.17 -19.40 -9.49
CA ALA A 199 -16.58 -19.55 -8.09
C ALA A 199 -17.35 -18.33 -7.56
N GLY A 200 -16.92 -17.13 -7.98
CA GLY A 200 -17.49 -15.85 -7.56
C GLY A 200 -18.77 -15.42 -8.27
N GLY A 201 -19.23 -16.14 -9.31
CA GLY A 201 -20.41 -15.74 -10.09
C GLY A 201 -21.68 -15.55 -9.26
N GLY A 202 -21.90 -16.37 -8.22
CA GLY A 202 -22.99 -16.21 -7.25
C GLY A 202 -22.83 -15.07 -6.25
N HIS A 203 -21.65 -14.51 -6.12
CA HIS A 203 -21.27 -13.44 -5.20
C HIS A 203 -21.03 -12.09 -5.90
N ARG A 204 -21.43 -11.95 -7.16
CA ARG A 204 -21.18 -10.73 -7.96
C ARG A 204 -19.70 -10.31 -7.96
N LEU A 205 -18.78 -11.26 -7.97
CA LEU A 205 -17.35 -10.98 -8.13
C LEU A 205 -17.11 -10.29 -9.47
N VAL A 206 -16.40 -9.18 -9.46
CA VAL A 206 -16.02 -8.45 -10.67
C VAL A 206 -14.51 -8.24 -10.72
N PRO A 207 -13.91 -8.20 -11.93
CA PRO A 207 -12.57 -7.67 -12.11
C PRO A 207 -12.51 -6.20 -11.72
N VAL A 208 -11.40 -5.77 -11.12
CA VAL A 208 -11.21 -4.40 -10.61
C VAL A 208 -9.93 -3.78 -11.15
N GLY A 209 -10.05 -2.60 -11.76
CA GLY A 209 -8.93 -1.87 -12.33
C GLY A 209 -8.29 -0.87 -11.37
N LEU A 210 -7.24 -0.20 -11.87
CA LEU A 210 -6.40 0.73 -11.11
C LEU A 210 -7.17 1.89 -10.49
N GLY A 211 -8.20 2.42 -11.17
CA GLY A 211 -8.97 3.55 -10.68
C GLY A 211 -9.77 3.24 -9.42
N ALA A 212 -10.37 2.04 -9.33
CA ALA A 212 -11.04 1.60 -8.13
C ALA A 212 -10.03 1.17 -7.05
N ARG A 213 -8.90 0.54 -7.40
CA ARG A 213 -7.81 0.24 -6.47
C ARG A 213 -7.34 1.50 -5.75
N ASP A 214 -7.16 2.63 -6.46
CA ASP A 214 -6.73 3.89 -5.85
C ASP A 214 -7.80 4.48 -4.92
N THR A 215 -9.06 4.52 -5.33
CA THR A 215 -10.11 5.05 -4.44
C THR A 215 -10.35 4.17 -3.20
N LEU A 216 -10.19 2.85 -3.32
CA LEU A 216 -10.30 1.90 -2.20
C LEU A 216 -9.19 2.11 -1.16
N ARG A 217 -7.92 2.19 -1.59
CA ARG A 217 -6.80 2.42 -0.68
C ARG A 217 -6.91 3.78 0.00
N LEU A 218 -7.33 4.82 -0.74
CA LEU A 218 -7.49 6.17 -0.22
C LEU A 218 -8.53 6.22 0.90
N GLU A 219 -9.68 5.54 0.76
CA GLU A 219 -10.70 5.47 1.81
C GLU A 219 -10.16 4.83 3.10
N LYS A 220 -9.22 3.91 3.01
CA LYS A 220 -8.58 3.28 4.18
C LYS A 220 -7.36 4.05 4.69
N GLY A 221 -6.89 5.05 3.94
CA GLY A 221 -5.71 5.82 4.30
C GLY A 221 -4.41 5.04 4.13
N TYR A 222 -4.31 4.23 3.07
CA TYR A 222 -3.07 3.55 2.73
C TYR A 222 -2.21 4.44 1.83
N LEU A 223 -0.92 4.49 2.11
CA LEU A 223 0.08 5.22 1.34
C LEU A 223 0.21 4.62 -0.07
N LEU A 224 0.59 5.46 -1.01
CA LEU A 224 1.01 5.07 -2.36
C LEU A 224 2.41 5.61 -2.61
N SER A 225 3.37 4.70 -2.81
CA SER A 225 4.75 5.02 -3.20
C SER A 225 4.76 5.81 -4.51
N GLY A 226 5.59 6.85 -4.57
CA GLY A 226 5.64 7.80 -5.68
C GLY A 226 4.61 8.93 -5.62
N GLN A 227 3.55 8.82 -4.79
CA GLN A 227 2.50 9.83 -4.67
C GLN A 227 2.38 10.43 -3.26
N ASP A 228 2.43 9.61 -2.21
CA ASP A 228 2.35 10.07 -0.82
C ASP A 228 3.74 10.18 -0.17
N PHE A 229 4.72 9.51 -0.72
CA PHE A 229 6.14 9.68 -0.44
C PHE A 229 6.96 9.34 -1.70
N LEU A 230 8.15 9.91 -1.80
CA LEU A 230 9.07 9.68 -2.93
C LEU A 230 10.51 9.70 -2.42
N TRP A 231 11.29 8.67 -2.80
CA TRP A 231 12.70 8.62 -2.44
C TRP A 231 13.55 9.52 -3.34
N PRO A 232 14.28 10.50 -2.78
CA PRO A 232 15.07 11.43 -3.59
C PRO A 232 16.26 10.77 -4.32
N GLY A 233 16.65 9.55 -3.90
CA GLY A 233 17.72 8.78 -4.54
C GLY A 233 17.41 8.29 -5.96
N LEU A 234 16.14 8.31 -6.38
CA LEU A 234 15.74 8.06 -7.77
C LEU A 234 16.20 9.16 -8.73
N GLY A 235 16.55 10.35 -8.21
CA GLY A 235 16.76 11.53 -9.03
C GLY A 235 15.45 12.14 -9.56
N ASP A 236 14.31 11.55 -9.21
CA ASP A 236 12.98 12.08 -9.48
C ASP A 236 12.54 13.01 -8.35
N PHE A 237 11.74 13.98 -8.69
CA PHE A 237 11.24 14.98 -7.76
C PHE A 237 9.72 15.03 -7.82
N ALA A 238 9.10 15.57 -6.77
CA ALA A 238 7.67 15.83 -6.79
C ALA A 238 7.31 16.72 -7.99
N GLU A 239 6.27 16.32 -8.72
CA GLU A 239 5.78 17.09 -9.87
C GLU A 239 5.02 18.36 -9.42
N GLU A 240 5.10 19.40 -10.22
CA GLU A 240 4.27 20.59 -10.03
C GLU A 240 2.79 20.22 -9.88
N PRO A 241 2.05 20.79 -8.92
CA PRO A 241 2.40 21.97 -8.09
C PRO A 241 3.00 21.65 -6.70
N LEU A 242 3.56 20.47 -6.47
CA LEU A 242 4.27 20.14 -5.23
C LEU A 242 5.69 20.72 -5.25
N PRO A 243 6.23 21.22 -4.13
CA PRO A 243 7.65 21.53 -4.01
C PRO A 243 8.51 20.27 -4.25
N GLU A 244 9.70 20.46 -4.79
CA GLU A 244 10.62 19.40 -5.23
C GLU A 244 10.89 18.33 -4.14
N ASP A 245 11.07 18.75 -2.88
CA ASP A 245 11.37 17.89 -1.74
C ASP A 245 10.13 17.50 -0.91
N PHE A 246 8.93 17.91 -1.34
CA PHE A 246 7.72 17.78 -0.53
C PHE A 246 7.36 16.33 -0.19
N LEU A 247 7.67 15.39 -1.06
CA LEU A 247 7.38 13.96 -0.87
C LEU A 247 8.53 13.18 -0.21
N THR A 248 9.66 13.83 0.09
CA THR A 248 10.78 13.22 0.83
C THR A 248 10.41 13.11 2.30
N ARG A 249 10.06 11.91 2.76
CA ARG A 249 9.48 11.67 4.08
C ARG A 249 10.20 10.58 4.86
N ASP A 250 10.06 10.59 6.17
CA ASP A 250 10.40 9.46 7.03
C ASP A 250 9.13 8.78 7.58
N THR A 251 9.31 7.62 8.22
CA THR A 251 8.19 6.81 8.71
C THR A 251 7.31 7.53 9.75
N ALA A 252 7.87 8.35 10.63
CA ALA A 252 7.09 9.06 11.65
C ALA A 252 6.20 10.14 11.03
N GLU A 253 6.66 10.80 9.96
CA GLU A 253 5.88 11.81 9.24
C GLU A 253 4.63 11.21 8.58
N THR A 254 4.69 9.95 8.12
CA THR A 254 3.55 9.27 7.49
C THR A 254 2.42 8.97 8.46
N ALA A 255 2.67 9.03 9.76
CA ALA A 255 1.70 8.77 10.83
C ALA A 255 0.94 7.43 10.68
N VAL A 256 1.48 6.48 9.91
CA VAL A 256 0.91 5.12 9.75
C VAL A 256 0.98 4.43 11.12
N PRO A 257 -0.14 3.87 11.63
CA PRO A 257 -0.20 3.33 13.00
C PRO A 257 0.43 1.94 13.14
N PHE A 258 1.15 1.48 12.13
CA PHE A 258 1.82 0.17 12.06
C PHE A 258 3.09 0.29 11.22
N GLY A 259 3.95 -0.72 11.25
CA GLY A 259 5.17 -0.72 10.42
C GLY A 259 6.36 0.02 11.02
N LEU A 260 6.27 0.48 12.27
CA LEU A 260 7.36 1.11 13.00
C LEU A 260 7.48 0.51 14.40
N ASP A 261 8.65 -0.03 14.70
CA ASP A 261 9.05 -0.48 16.03
C ASP A 261 10.35 0.25 16.42
N LEU A 262 10.31 1.07 17.45
CA LEU A 262 11.48 1.83 17.92
C LEU A 262 12.31 1.11 18.98
N GLU A 263 11.90 -0.09 19.40
CA GLU A 263 12.62 -0.86 20.42
C GLU A 263 13.86 -1.58 19.86
N HIS A 264 14.00 -1.67 18.53
CA HIS A 264 15.18 -2.24 17.86
C HIS A 264 15.97 -1.19 17.08
N ASP A 265 17.19 -1.51 16.68
CA ASP A 265 18.02 -0.62 15.87
C ASP A 265 17.89 -0.94 14.38
N PHE A 266 17.74 0.10 13.56
CA PHE A 266 17.60 0.00 12.11
C PHE A 266 18.20 1.24 11.39
N ILE A 267 18.46 1.10 10.10
CA ILE A 267 18.96 2.20 9.27
C ILE A 267 17.94 3.36 9.28
N GLY A 268 18.42 4.58 9.59
CA GLY A 268 17.60 5.79 9.60
C GLY A 268 16.84 6.05 10.92
N LYS A 269 16.93 5.17 11.93
CA LYS A 269 16.22 5.31 13.22
C LYS A 269 16.38 6.66 13.88
N SER A 270 17.58 7.25 13.85
CA SER A 270 17.86 8.53 14.52
C SER A 270 17.00 9.68 13.96
N ARG A 271 16.79 9.73 12.63
CA ARG A 271 15.90 10.72 12.02
C ARG A 271 14.45 10.47 12.43
N VAL A 272 13.96 9.23 12.31
CA VAL A 272 12.59 8.86 12.69
C VAL A 272 12.30 9.24 14.14
N SER A 273 13.22 8.94 15.08
CA SER A 273 13.08 9.29 16.50
C SER A 273 13.00 10.80 16.72
N ASN A 274 13.78 11.59 15.97
CA ASN A 274 13.77 13.04 16.07
C ASN A 274 12.51 13.68 15.49
N SER A 275 11.93 13.10 14.45
CA SER A 275 10.76 13.65 13.75
C SER A 275 9.43 13.33 14.44
N ILE A 276 9.40 12.43 15.42
CA ILE A 276 8.17 12.10 16.17
C ILE A 276 7.54 13.33 16.82
N ASP A 277 8.34 14.26 17.34
CA ASP A 277 7.86 15.44 18.05
C ASP A 277 7.75 16.69 17.15
N PHE A 278 8.36 16.67 15.96
CA PHE A 278 8.51 17.84 15.09
C PHE A 278 8.22 17.50 13.64
N GLY A 279 7.69 18.46 12.90
CA GLY A 279 7.52 18.35 11.44
C GLY A 279 6.06 18.21 11.00
N ASP A 280 5.93 17.92 9.74
CA ASP A 280 4.65 17.67 9.08
C ASP A 280 4.09 16.32 9.53
N ARG A 281 2.75 16.20 9.51
CA ARG A 281 2.08 14.93 9.78
C ARG A 281 1.08 14.63 8.68
N TRP A 282 1.06 13.38 8.28
CA TRP A 282 0.08 12.89 7.33
C TRP A 282 -1.28 12.72 7.98
N HIS A 283 -2.28 13.40 7.42
CA HIS A 283 -3.65 13.41 7.92
C HIS A 283 -4.64 13.13 6.81
N GLY A 284 -5.80 12.58 7.18
CA GLY A 284 -6.98 12.57 6.34
C GLY A 284 -7.71 13.91 6.39
N LEU A 285 -8.26 14.31 5.25
CA LEU A 285 -9.13 15.47 5.09
C LEU A 285 -10.47 15.02 4.50
N GLU A 286 -11.56 15.26 5.22
CA GLU A 286 -12.92 15.00 4.73
C GLU A 286 -13.61 16.32 4.43
N CYS A 287 -14.04 16.54 3.18
CA CYS A 287 -14.75 17.74 2.78
C CYS A 287 -16.11 17.83 3.47
N LEU A 288 -16.38 18.98 4.09
CA LEU A 288 -17.63 19.23 4.82
C LEU A 288 -18.73 19.80 3.92
N GLU A 289 -18.40 20.13 2.68
CA GLU A 289 -19.32 20.70 1.72
C GLU A 289 -19.09 20.14 0.31
N ARG A 290 -20.10 20.29 -0.55
CA ARG A 290 -19.97 19.95 -1.97
C ARG A 290 -19.06 20.94 -2.69
N GLY A 291 -18.09 20.42 -3.43
CA GLY A 291 -17.14 21.20 -4.18
C GLY A 291 -16.31 20.35 -5.14
N PRO A 292 -15.33 20.95 -5.82
CA PRO A 292 -14.34 20.19 -6.56
C PRO A 292 -13.64 19.20 -5.63
N ALA A 293 -13.41 17.99 -6.12
CA ALA A 293 -12.68 16.99 -5.36
C ALA A 293 -11.23 17.44 -5.12
N PRO A 294 -10.67 17.17 -3.93
CA PRO A 294 -9.25 17.38 -3.69
C PRO A 294 -8.38 16.62 -4.70
N ARG A 295 -7.22 17.18 -5.02
CA ARG A 295 -6.25 16.59 -5.95
C ARG A 295 -4.84 16.79 -5.41
N PRO A 296 -3.88 15.95 -5.81
CA PRO A 296 -2.46 16.16 -5.50
C PRO A 296 -2.03 17.59 -5.80
N GLY A 297 -1.25 18.18 -4.90
CA GLY A 297 -0.73 19.53 -5.00
C GLY A 297 -1.65 20.63 -4.50
N HIS A 298 -2.96 20.38 -4.29
CA HIS A 298 -3.84 21.39 -3.72
C HIS A 298 -3.31 21.87 -2.37
N VAL A 299 -3.23 23.20 -2.21
CA VAL A 299 -2.79 23.85 -0.99
C VAL A 299 -3.86 23.70 0.10
N VAL A 300 -3.44 23.45 1.33
CA VAL A 300 -4.30 23.45 2.51
C VAL A 300 -4.02 24.72 3.33
N LEU A 301 -5.06 25.47 3.64
CA LEU A 301 -5.02 26.75 4.34
C LEU A 301 -5.63 26.65 5.73
N SER A 302 -5.13 27.46 6.67
CA SER A 302 -5.60 27.51 8.05
C SER A 302 -7.01 28.09 8.22
N SER A 303 -7.44 28.98 7.29
CA SER A 303 -8.75 29.62 7.29
C SER A 303 -9.22 29.96 5.87
N ASP A 304 -10.41 30.57 5.73
CA ASP A 304 -10.93 31.05 4.43
C ASP A 304 -10.52 32.51 4.14
N ASP A 305 -9.72 33.14 4.99
CA ASP A 305 -9.27 34.50 4.83
C ASP A 305 -8.20 34.63 3.72
N ASP A 306 -8.11 35.76 3.10
CA ASP A 306 -7.17 35.99 1.98
C ASP A 306 -5.69 35.92 2.42
N ASP A 307 -5.41 36.17 3.69
CA ASP A 307 -4.10 36.11 4.35
C ASP A 307 -3.88 34.81 5.15
N ALA A 308 -4.70 33.77 4.91
CA ALA A 308 -4.58 32.50 5.60
C ALA A 308 -3.23 31.84 5.35
N ASP A 309 -2.66 31.27 6.41
CA ASP A 309 -1.42 30.53 6.34
C ASP A 309 -1.58 29.22 5.54
N VAL A 310 -0.56 28.88 4.77
CA VAL A 310 -0.44 27.56 4.16
C VAL A 310 0.02 26.58 5.21
N VAL A 311 -0.85 25.65 5.59
CA VAL A 311 -0.57 24.62 6.62
C VAL A 311 -0.15 23.28 6.01
N GLY A 312 -0.22 23.11 4.69
CA GLY A 312 0.24 21.90 4.00
C GLY A 312 -0.28 21.76 2.59
N ARG A 313 -0.14 20.52 2.05
CA ARG A 313 -0.61 20.18 0.71
C ARG A 313 -1.17 18.76 0.66
N VAL A 314 -2.13 18.58 -0.24
CA VAL A 314 -2.71 17.29 -0.58
C VAL A 314 -1.72 16.45 -1.39
N THR A 315 -1.55 15.19 -1.01
CA THR A 315 -0.77 14.20 -1.77
C THR A 315 -1.67 13.27 -2.57
N SER A 316 -2.80 12.86 -1.99
CA SER A 316 -3.80 12.01 -2.62
C SER A 316 -5.20 12.57 -2.38
N GLY A 317 -6.09 12.49 -3.37
CA GLY A 317 -7.45 12.99 -3.19
C GLY A 317 -8.42 12.58 -4.28
N ALA A 318 -9.64 12.21 -3.89
CA ALA A 318 -10.70 11.78 -4.79
C ALA A 318 -12.10 11.97 -4.16
N PRO A 319 -13.18 11.89 -4.96
CA PRO A 319 -14.50 11.66 -4.42
C PRO A 319 -14.60 10.21 -3.91
N SER A 320 -15.03 10.00 -2.67
CA SER A 320 -15.23 8.67 -2.09
C SER A 320 -16.52 8.02 -2.61
N PRO A 321 -16.46 6.90 -3.36
CA PRO A 321 -17.66 6.22 -3.82
C PRO A 321 -18.53 5.69 -2.67
N SER A 322 -17.92 5.22 -1.58
CA SER A 322 -18.65 4.71 -0.39
C SER A 322 -19.35 5.82 0.39
N LYS A 323 -18.90 7.10 0.28
CA LYS A 323 -19.46 8.26 0.99
C LYS A 323 -20.25 9.20 0.08
N GLN A 324 -21.03 8.68 -0.86
CA GLN A 324 -21.87 9.47 -1.76
C GLN A 324 -21.08 10.55 -2.52
N ARG A 325 -19.84 10.25 -2.91
CA ARG A 325 -18.90 11.13 -3.59
C ARG A 325 -18.43 12.34 -2.77
N THR A 326 -18.46 12.26 -1.44
CA THR A 326 -17.79 13.24 -0.58
C THR A 326 -16.31 13.28 -0.95
N GLY A 327 -15.74 14.49 -1.08
CA GLY A 327 -14.32 14.67 -1.31
C GLY A 327 -13.51 14.21 -0.09
N ILE A 328 -12.55 13.35 -0.31
CA ILE A 328 -11.57 12.93 0.72
C ILE A 328 -10.16 13.14 0.20
N ALA A 329 -9.23 13.41 1.09
CA ALA A 329 -7.82 13.59 0.73
C ALA A 329 -6.89 13.13 1.84
N MET A 330 -5.66 12.86 1.46
CA MET A 330 -4.52 12.73 2.34
C MET A 330 -3.60 13.92 2.12
N ALA A 331 -3.03 14.45 3.20
CA ALA A 331 -2.18 15.63 3.16
C ALA A 331 -1.12 15.60 4.26
N TYR A 332 0.07 16.13 3.99
CA TYR A 332 1.00 16.48 5.05
C TYR A 332 0.68 17.89 5.55
N LEU A 333 0.42 17.99 6.86
CA LEU A 333 0.02 19.22 7.53
C LEU A 333 0.98 19.56 8.66
N ARG A 334 1.19 20.86 8.88
CA ARG A 334 2.01 21.40 9.98
C ARG A 334 1.18 22.26 10.92
N GLY A 335 1.34 22.02 12.22
CA GLY A 335 0.67 22.82 13.25
C GLY A 335 -0.85 22.66 13.32
N VAL A 336 -1.39 21.58 12.74
CA VAL A 336 -2.83 21.31 12.69
C VAL A 336 -3.14 20.05 13.49
N SER A 337 -4.21 20.08 14.27
CA SER A 337 -4.66 18.96 15.10
C SER A 337 -5.88 18.26 14.53
N LEU A 338 -6.08 16.99 14.90
CA LEU A 338 -7.30 16.25 14.59
C LEU A 338 -8.53 17.01 15.10
N GLY A 339 -9.58 17.08 14.28
CA GLY A 339 -10.81 17.82 14.57
C GLY A 339 -10.77 19.30 14.18
N ASN A 340 -9.61 19.83 13.76
CA ASN A 340 -9.58 21.17 13.20
C ASN A 340 -10.24 21.21 11.84
N GLU A 341 -10.82 22.34 11.50
CA GLU A 341 -11.26 22.65 10.14
C GLU A 341 -10.13 23.38 9.40
N VAL A 342 -9.98 23.02 8.12
CA VAL A 342 -9.02 23.61 7.18
C VAL A 342 -9.70 23.86 5.82
N TRP A 343 -9.06 24.61 4.95
CA TRP A 343 -9.59 24.93 3.62
C TRP A 343 -8.67 24.42 2.53
N ILE A 344 -9.19 23.58 1.64
CA ILE A 344 -8.47 23.05 0.48
C ILE A 344 -8.67 24.03 -0.68
N GLN A 345 -7.59 24.63 -1.19
CA GLN A 345 -7.61 25.51 -2.35
C GLN A 345 -7.74 24.66 -3.63
N ALA A 346 -8.97 24.28 -3.98
CA ALA A 346 -9.26 23.40 -5.11
C ALA A 346 -9.14 24.11 -6.49
N SER A 347 -9.15 25.44 -6.51
CA SER A 347 -8.85 26.28 -7.69
C SER A 347 -8.53 27.70 -7.21
N PRO A 348 -8.01 28.61 -8.06
CA PRO A 348 -7.71 30.00 -7.66
C PRO A 348 -8.91 30.76 -7.06
N ARG A 349 -10.13 30.31 -7.33
CA ARG A 349 -11.38 30.99 -6.92
C ARG A 349 -12.25 30.13 -5.98
N ARG A 350 -11.82 28.91 -5.65
CA ARG A 350 -12.67 28.01 -4.87
C ARG A 350 -11.85 27.32 -3.79
N ARG A 351 -12.23 27.55 -2.57
CA ARG A 351 -11.80 26.81 -1.38
C ARG A 351 -12.91 25.85 -0.95
N VAL A 352 -12.56 24.71 -0.42
CA VAL A 352 -13.47 23.71 0.10
C VAL A 352 -13.10 23.43 1.55
N ARG A 353 -14.05 23.64 2.45
CA ARG A 353 -13.86 23.37 3.88
C ARG A 353 -13.76 21.88 4.13
N ALA A 354 -12.80 21.47 4.93
CA ALA A 354 -12.54 20.09 5.26
C ALA A 354 -12.20 19.90 6.75
N LEU A 355 -12.58 18.73 7.28
CA LEU A 355 -12.24 18.31 8.63
C LEU A 355 -10.95 17.50 8.60
N VAL A 356 -10.02 17.83 9.50
CA VAL A 356 -8.79 17.04 9.72
C VAL A 356 -9.11 15.83 10.59
N MET A 357 -8.81 14.65 10.07
CA MET A 357 -9.12 13.40 10.75
C MET A 357 -8.01 12.37 10.60
N ARG A 358 -8.05 11.32 11.40
CA ARG A 358 -7.23 10.12 11.20
C ARG A 358 -7.99 9.16 10.30
N PRO A 359 -7.41 8.65 9.20
CA PRO A 359 -8.02 7.56 8.45
C PRO A 359 -8.22 6.31 9.33
N PRO A 360 -9.12 5.40 8.97
CA PRO A 360 -9.86 5.35 7.71
C PRO A 360 -11.04 6.34 7.66
N PHE A 361 -11.48 6.66 6.43
CA PHE A 361 -12.67 7.48 6.19
C PHE A 361 -13.98 6.70 6.30
N ILE A 362 -13.90 5.36 6.26
CA ILE A 362 -15.04 4.42 6.32
C ILE A 362 -14.74 3.28 7.28
#